data_01a9f15affa196b510a05c7e8aae73d2
#
_entry.id   01a9f15affa196b510a05c7e8aae73d2
#
_cell.length_a   1.000
_cell.length_b   1.000
_cell.length_c   1.000
_cell.angle_alpha   90.00
_cell.angle_beta   90.00
_cell.angle_gamma   90.00
#
_symmetry.space_group_name_H-M   'P 1'
#
loop_
_entity.id
_entity.type
_entity.pdbx_description
1 polymer ?
#
loop_
_entity_poly.entity_id
_entity_poly.type
_entity_poly.pdbx_seq_one_letter_code
_entity_poly.pdbx_strand_id
1 'polypeptide(L)'
;MKRKSVLFLTSVVLAAMLLGGCGKDEEKDSASVLDDVSEETVEVEESEVVEAETEETEETEEIPEGMYRSELTNEWIDESLKDQRPIAAMVDNEKTALPHYGLSDADVVYELMNSTKNGRITRLMAVVKDWGKIEQLGSVRSTRPTNILLAAEWNAVLCHDGGPFYIDPYLAEDYSAHFSGGFDRINNGKAREFTEYICTGNLDSKFDASNYSREYDKYYEGKDVDGYQHFQFSDEELTLDDKDGVINATTVSLPFPHNESALKYNEETKTYDYYDYNNKHVDPGNGDAVLTFKNVLLQNCTFHQYDENGYMIYNCLDASNRDGYYLTNGKAIPITWVKVGDTNATRYYDMDGNEISINTGKTYISLVPDDGWKDLSIE
;
A
#
# COMPACT_ATOMS: atom_id res chain seq x y z
N MET A 1 -33.32 25.76 -38.15
CA MET A 1 -32.80 25.63 -39.53
C MET A 1 -31.49 24.83 -39.52
N LYS A 2 -31.53 23.73 -40.27
CA LYS A 2 -30.41 22.89 -40.79
C LYS A 2 -29.37 22.28 -39.82
N ARG A 3 -29.60 21.00 -39.54
CA ARG A 3 -28.62 19.97 -39.15
C ARG A 3 -27.56 19.82 -40.25
N LYS A 4 -26.31 19.60 -39.85
CA LYS A 4 -25.31 18.95 -40.69
C LYS A 4 -24.67 17.78 -39.87
N SER A 5 -25.05 16.60 -40.27
CA SER A 5 -24.39 15.34 -39.93
C SER A 5 -23.11 15.23 -40.78
N VAL A 6 -22.01 14.81 -40.16
CA VAL A 6 -20.80 14.38 -40.90
C VAL A 6 -20.54 12.94 -40.47
N LEU A 7 -20.73 12.04 -41.44
CA LEU A 7 -20.38 10.63 -41.43
C LEU A 7 -18.87 10.52 -41.69
N PHE A 8 -18.11 9.80 -40.91
CA PHE A 8 -16.79 9.30 -41.29
C PHE A 8 -16.77 7.79 -41.40
N LEU A 9 -16.38 7.36 -42.59
CA LEU A 9 -16.30 6.01 -43.06
C LEU A 9 -15.07 5.30 -42.43
N THR A 10 -15.26 4.11 -41.97
CA THR A 10 -14.24 3.11 -41.63
C THR A 10 -13.66 2.50 -42.88
N SER A 11 -12.34 2.41 -43.00
CA SER A 11 -11.65 1.60 -43.97
C SER A 11 -10.86 0.51 -43.28
N VAL A 12 -11.33 -0.73 -43.46
CA VAL A 12 -10.65 -1.99 -43.16
C VAL A 12 -9.69 -2.27 -44.32
N VAL A 13 -8.43 -2.53 -44.02
CA VAL A 13 -7.49 -3.14 -44.95
C VAL A 13 -7.01 -4.46 -44.37
N LEU A 14 -7.50 -5.53 -45.02
CA LEU A 14 -7.09 -6.90 -44.82
C LEU A 14 -6.02 -7.21 -45.88
N ALA A 15 -4.83 -7.67 -45.46
CA ALA A 15 -3.85 -8.24 -46.40
C ALA A 15 -3.38 -9.58 -45.89
N ALA A 16 -3.94 -10.62 -46.52
CA ALA A 16 -3.41 -11.97 -46.49
C ALA A 16 -2.38 -12.13 -47.59
N MET A 17 -1.26 -12.78 -47.32
CA MET A 17 -0.45 -13.43 -48.34
C MET A 17 0.01 -14.79 -47.85
N LEU A 18 -0.43 -15.76 -48.62
CA LEU A 18 -0.10 -17.20 -48.64
C LEU A 18 1.07 -17.46 -49.60
N LEU A 19 1.65 -18.67 -49.43
CA LEU A 19 2.41 -19.51 -50.40
C LEU A 19 3.93 -19.18 -50.42
N GLY A 20 4.80 -20.16 -50.42
CA GLY A 20 4.80 -21.60 -50.60
C GLY A 20 6.18 -21.98 -51.10
N GLY A 21 6.63 -23.15 -50.91
CA GLY A 21 7.85 -23.62 -51.55
C GLY A 21 8.38 -24.91 -50.95
N CYS A 22 7.98 -25.98 -51.57
CA CYS A 22 8.43 -27.36 -51.42
C CYS A 22 9.84 -27.56 -52.01
N GLY A 23 10.62 -28.50 -51.46
CA GLY A 23 11.83 -29.02 -52.07
C GLY A 23 12.31 -30.27 -51.33
N LYS A 24 12.18 -31.38 -52.01
CA LYS A 24 12.42 -32.77 -51.65
C LYS A 24 13.87 -33.21 -51.81
N ASP A 25 14.13 -34.32 -51.08
CA ASP A 25 14.92 -35.55 -51.36
C ASP A 25 16.45 -35.41 -51.18
N GLU A 26 17.14 -36.37 -50.58
CA GLU A 26 17.27 -37.80 -50.83
C GLU A 26 18.02 -38.50 -49.67
N GLU A 27 17.65 -39.78 -49.50
CA GLU A 27 18.26 -40.86 -48.74
C GLU A 27 19.72 -41.14 -49.07
N LYS A 28 20.47 -41.70 -48.10
CA LYS A 28 21.15 -43.00 -48.28
C LYS A 28 21.69 -43.61 -46.98
N ASP A 29 21.25 -44.84 -46.80
CA ASP A 29 21.70 -46.03 -46.15
C ASP A 29 23.22 -46.20 -45.93
N SER A 30 23.55 -46.88 -44.80
CA SER A 30 24.17 -48.20 -44.69
C SER A 30 24.62 -48.47 -43.23
N ALA A 31 24.01 -49.42 -42.58
CA ALA A 31 24.33 -50.82 -42.36
C ALA A 31 25.54 -51.08 -41.39
N SER A 32 25.11 -51.65 -40.25
CA SER A 32 25.69 -52.80 -39.49
C SER A 32 27.21 -52.96 -39.29
N VAL A 33 27.56 -53.19 -38.01
CA VAL A 33 28.29 -54.40 -37.58
C VAL A 33 28.01 -54.62 -36.08
N LEU A 34 27.54 -55.84 -35.79
CA LEU A 34 27.53 -56.49 -34.49
C LEU A 34 28.96 -57.00 -34.21
N ASP A 35 29.41 -56.83 -32.97
CA ASP A 35 30.30 -57.84 -32.38
C ASP A 35 30.13 -57.89 -30.85
N ASP A 36 29.91 -59.08 -30.48
CA ASP A 36 29.73 -59.79 -29.25
C ASP A 36 31.05 -59.74 -28.41
N VAL A 37 30.98 -59.54 -27.07
CA VAL A 37 31.83 -60.25 -26.10
C VAL A 37 31.33 -60.06 -24.65
N SER A 38 30.97 -61.19 -24.08
CA SER A 38 31.14 -61.74 -22.73
C SER A 38 30.72 -60.96 -21.48
N GLU A 39 29.84 -61.62 -20.75
CA GLU A 39 29.51 -61.54 -19.34
C GLU A 39 30.75 -61.61 -18.43
N GLU A 40 30.89 -60.68 -17.52
CA GLU A 40 31.57 -60.87 -16.27
C GLU A 40 30.68 -60.40 -15.12
N THR A 41 30.19 -61.39 -14.35
CA THR A 41 29.45 -61.22 -13.12
C THR A 41 30.36 -60.69 -12.04
N VAL A 42 30.05 -59.47 -11.50
CA VAL A 42 30.57 -58.98 -10.25
C VAL A 42 29.44 -58.90 -9.29
N GLU A 43 29.49 -59.73 -8.25
CA GLU A 43 28.64 -59.59 -7.05
C GLU A 43 28.96 -58.27 -6.38
N VAL A 44 27.97 -57.39 -6.25
CA VAL A 44 28.04 -56.20 -5.40
C VAL A 44 27.09 -56.43 -4.24
N GLU A 45 27.66 -56.44 -3.03
CA GLU A 45 26.97 -56.47 -1.76
C GLU A 45 25.94 -55.32 -1.66
N GLU A 46 24.71 -55.66 -1.38
CA GLU A 46 23.63 -54.77 -1.08
C GLU A 46 23.87 -54.12 0.30
N SER A 47 24.39 -52.90 0.31
CA SER A 47 24.34 -52.04 1.50
C SER A 47 23.00 -51.37 1.56
N GLU A 48 22.17 -51.73 2.53
CA GLU A 48 20.96 -51.00 2.90
C GLU A 48 21.30 -49.55 3.21
N VAL A 49 21.01 -48.65 2.29
CA VAL A 49 20.92 -47.21 2.58
C VAL A 49 19.55 -46.99 3.25
N VAL A 50 19.57 -46.84 4.56
CA VAL A 50 18.45 -46.31 5.31
C VAL A 50 18.34 -44.84 4.92
N GLU A 51 17.44 -44.53 3.99
CA GLU A 51 16.94 -43.15 3.79
C GLU A 51 16.21 -42.75 5.09
N ALA A 52 16.84 -41.91 5.88
CA ALA A 52 16.17 -41.16 6.91
C ALA A 52 15.30 -40.10 6.19
N GLU A 53 14.03 -40.40 6.02
CA GLU A 53 13.03 -39.37 5.74
C GLU A 53 13.05 -38.42 6.95
N THR A 54 13.71 -37.27 6.78
CA THR A 54 13.45 -36.09 7.60
C THR A 54 12.05 -35.60 7.21
N GLU A 55 11.05 -36.00 7.99
CA GLU A 55 9.79 -35.28 8.04
C GLU A 55 10.12 -33.85 8.51
N GLU A 56 10.25 -32.91 7.60
CA GLU A 56 10.04 -31.48 7.90
C GLU A 56 8.61 -31.38 8.41
N THR A 57 8.44 -31.41 9.72
CA THR A 57 7.21 -30.95 10.35
C THR A 57 7.13 -29.45 10.06
N GLU A 58 6.34 -29.05 9.07
CA GLU A 58 5.81 -27.70 8.98
C GLU A 58 5.14 -27.44 10.34
N GLU A 59 5.76 -26.62 11.18
CA GLU A 59 5.09 -26.04 12.33
C GLU A 59 3.98 -25.14 11.78
N THR A 60 2.80 -25.70 11.58
CA THR A 60 1.61 -24.90 11.28
C THR A 60 1.36 -24.03 12.49
N GLU A 61 1.54 -22.71 12.32
CA GLU A 61 1.21 -21.74 13.36
C GLU A 61 -0.24 -21.99 13.85
N GLU A 62 -0.42 -22.24 15.15
CA GLU A 62 -1.75 -22.43 15.71
C GLU A 62 -2.52 -21.11 15.62
N ILE A 63 -3.62 -21.12 14.86
CA ILE A 63 -4.53 -19.97 14.75
C ILE A 63 -5.20 -19.77 16.13
N PRO A 64 -5.01 -18.61 16.80
CA PRO A 64 -5.69 -18.34 18.07
C PRO A 64 -7.21 -18.35 17.87
N GLU A 65 -7.93 -18.97 18.83
CA GLU A 65 -9.39 -19.07 18.75
C GLU A 65 -10.06 -17.70 18.64
N GLY A 66 -10.94 -17.52 17.64
CA GLY A 66 -11.67 -16.26 17.39
C GLY A 66 -10.83 -15.13 16.80
N MET A 67 -9.66 -15.43 16.24
CA MET A 67 -8.77 -14.46 15.63
C MET A 67 -8.55 -14.80 14.15
N TYR A 68 -8.20 -13.76 13.35
CA TYR A 68 -7.73 -13.93 11.98
C TYR A 68 -6.57 -12.94 11.70
N ARG A 69 -5.79 -13.20 10.65
CA ARG A 69 -4.71 -12.32 10.23
C ARG A 69 -5.28 -11.10 9.49
N SER A 70 -5.01 -9.90 10.02
CA SER A 70 -5.45 -8.63 9.41
C SER A 70 -4.84 -8.46 8.02
N GLU A 71 -5.64 -8.13 7.04
CA GLU A 71 -5.22 -7.81 5.68
C GLU A 71 -4.41 -6.50 5.56
N LEU A 72 -4.41 -5.68 6.64
CA LEU A 72 -3.65 -4.43 6.70
C LEU A 72 -2.29 -4.58 7.36
N THR A 73 -2.16 -5.47 8.35
CA THR A 73 -0.95 -5.58 9.19
C THR A 73 -0.43 -7.01 9.34
N ASN A 74 -1.21 -8.02 8.94
CA ASN A 74 -0.97 -9.44 9.24
C ASN A 74 -0.88 -9.76 10.74
N GLU A 75 -1.29 -8.86 11.62
CA GLU A 75 -1.42 -9.13 13.04
C GLU A 75 -2.70 -9.90 13.34
N TRP A 76 -2.72 -10.67 14.44
CA TRP A 76 -3.92 -11.35 14.91
C TRP A 76 -4.92 -10.33 15.46
N ILE A 77 -6.11 -10.25 14.86
CA ILE A 77 -7.22 -9.41 15.30
C ILE A 77 -8.50 -10.23 15.42
N ASP A 78 -9.52 -9.69 16.08
CA ASP A 78 -10.80 -10.36 16.31
C ASP A 78 -11.48 -10.77 14.99
N GLU A 79 -11.91 -12.04 14.87
CA GLU A 79 -12.53 -12.59 13.66
C GLU A 79 -13.81 -11.85 13.25
N SER A 80 -14.51 -11.23 14.19
CA SER A 80 -15.71 -10.42 13.87
C SER A 80 -15.42 -9.21 12.97
N LEU A 81 -14.16 -8.80 12.86
CA LEU A 81 -13.72 -7.71 12.01
C LEU A 81 -13.41 -8.15 10.56
N LYS A 82 -13.41 -9.45 10.26
CA LYS A 82 -12.94 -9.98 8.97
C LYS A 82 -13.61 -9.32 7.77
N ASP A 83 -14.92 -9.17 7.81
CA ASP A 83 -15.67 -8.57 6.71
C ASP A 83 -15.81 -7.05 6.84
N GLN A 84 -15.43 -6.46 7.98
CA GLN A 84 -15.52 -5.02 8.20
C GLN A 84 -14.54 -4.28 7.30
N ARG A 85 -15.06 -3.32 6.51
CA ARG A 85 -14.19 -2.42 5.74
C ARG A 85 -13.51 -1.39 6.66
N PRO A 86 -12.27 -1.00 6.38
CA PRO A 86 -11.61 0.04 7.16
C PRO A 86 -12.23 1.42 6.91
N ILE A 87 -11.90 2.38 7.77
CA ILE A 87 -12.02 3.80 7.44
C ILE A 87 -10.65 4.35 7.00
N ALA A 88 -10.67 5.45 6.25
CA ALA A 88 -9.48 6.24 5.92
C ALA A 88 -9.74 7.69 6.39
N ALA A 89 -9.10 8.12 7.48
CA ALA A 89 -9.31 9.44 8.07
C ALA A 89 -8.26 10.45 7.61
N MET A 90 -8.71 11.60 7.08
CA MET A 90 -7.83 12.70 6.72
C MET A 90 -7.43 13.47 7.97
N VAL A 91 -6.15 13.43 8.35
CA VAL A 91 -5.61 14.09 9.55
C VAL A 91 -4.74 15.27 9.14
N ASP A 92 -5.02 16.44 9.72
CA ASP A 92 -4.26 17.67 9.45
C ASP A 92 -2.85 17.58 10.02
N ASN A 93 -1.84 17.85 9.17
CA ASN A 93 -0.43 17.82 9.57
C ASN A 93 0.17 19.23 9.67
N GLU A 94 -0.66 20.26 9.89
CA GLU A 94 -0.20 21.60 10.23
C GLU A 94 0.24 21.64 11.71
N LYS A 95 1.31 22.37 12.01
CA LYS A 95 1.86 22.46 13.37
C LYS A 95 0.83 22.86 14.43
N THR A 96 -0.14 23.71 14.05
CA THR A 96 -1.25 24.11 14.92
C THR A 96 -2.20 22.95 15.23
N ALA A 97 -2.27 21.92 14.38
CA ALA A 97 -3.10 20.74 14.61
C ALA A 97 -2.57 19.87 15.75
N LEU A 98 -1.25 19.90 15.99
CA LEU A 98 -0.61 19.04 16.99
C LEU A 98 -1.06 19.33 18.43
N PRO A 99 -1.09 18.32 19.32
CA PRO A 99 -0.84 16.91 19.03
C PRO A 99 -1.97 16.26 18.25
N HIS A 100 -1.65 15.22 17.46
CA HIS A 100 -2.65 14.34 16.88
C HIS A 100 -3.17 13.38 17.95
N TYR A 101 -4.42 12.96 17.79
CA TYR A 101 -5.09 11.96 18.63
C TYR A 101 -5.51 10.78 17.77
N GLY A 102 -5.40 9.55 18.30
CA GLY A 102 -5.85 8.31 17.65
C GLY A 102 -5.01 7.86 16.44
N LEU A 103 -3.94 8.60 16.11
CA LEU A 103 -3.11 8.27 14.96
C LEU A 103 -2.25 7.02 15.21
N SER A 104 -1.91 6.75 16.49
CA SER A 104 -1.20 5.54 16.89
C SER A 104 -2.03 4.25 16.73
N ASP A 105 -3.35 4.36 16.55
CA ASP A 105 -4.23 3.21 16.31
C ASP A 105 -4.33 2.83 14.81
N ALA A 106 -3.78 3.67 13.93
CA ALA A 106 -3.80 3.40 12.49
C ALA A 106 -2.95 2.19 12.13
N ASP A 107 -3.47 1.36 11.21
CA ASP A 107 -2.79 0.19 10.63
C ASP A 107 -1.84 0.62 9.52
N VAL A 108 -2.31 1.53 8.65
CA VAL A 108 -1.54 2.12 7.56
C VAL A 108 -1.67 3.64 7.62
N VAL A 109 -0.55 4.35 7.51
CA VAL A 109 -0.54 5.81 7.43
C VAL A 109 0.12 6.25 6.13
N TYR A 110 -0.65 6.98 5.33
CA TYR A 110 -0.10 7.68 4.16
C TYR A 110 0.30 9.10 4.54
N GLU A 111 1.49 9.53 4.09
CA GLU A 111 1.88 10.95 4.10
C GLU A 111 2.18 11.42 2.69
N LEU A 112 1.53 12.49 2.28
CA LEU A 112 1.71 13.10 0.98
C LEU A 112 1.52 14.60 1.02
N MET A 113 2.12 15.29 0.06
CA MET A 113 1.97 16.73 -0.11
C MET A 113 0.49 17.08 -0.33
N ASN A 114 -0.04 17.95 0.50
CA ASN A 114 -1.41 18.46 0.42
C ASN A 114 -1.53 19.66 -0.53
N SER A 115 -0.45 20.43 -0.64
CA SER A 115 -0.34 21.61 -1.51
C SER A 115 1.11 21.84 -1.89
N THR A 116 1.36 22.33 -3.10
CA THR A 116 2.69 22.81 -3.54
C THR A 116 3.10 24.12 -2.87
N LYS A 117 2.16 24.79 -2.19
CA LYS A 117 2.39 26.01 -1.41
C LYS A 117 2.76 25.70 0.05
N ASN A 118 3.05 26.76 0.81
CA ASN A 118 3.35 26.68 2.24
C ASN A 118 4.47 25.66 2.54
N GLY A 119 5.57 25.68 1.77
CA GLY A 119 6.68 24.76 1.95
C GLY A 119 6.30 23.29 1.74
N ARG A 120 5.34 23.00 0.86
CA ARG A 120 4.88 21.62 0.56
C ARG A 120 4.30 20.93 1.79
N ILE A 121 3.45 21.66 2.53
CA ILE A 121 2.74 21.09 3.67
C ILE A 121 2.11 19.73 3.33
N THR A 122 2.29 18.77 4.19
CA THR A 122 1.71 17.42 4.02
C THR A 122 0.35 17.29 4.70
N ARG A 123 -0.29 16.17 4.44
CA ARG A 123 -1.44 15.68 5.18
C ARG A 123 -1.28 14.19 5.39
N LEU A 124 -1.75 13.70 6.53
CA LEU A 124 -1.79 12.28 6.82
C LEU A 124 -3.16 11.72 6.44
N MET A 125 -3.17 10.47 6.01
CA MET A 125 -4.38 9.66 5.86
C MET A 125 -4.19 8.37 6.66
N ALA A 126 -4.96 8.23 7.73
CA ALA A 126 -4.90 7.08 8.62
C ALA A 126 -5.93 6.03 8.20
N VAL A 127 -5.48 4.83 7.81
CA VAL A 127 -6.35 3.68 7.52
C VAL A 127 -6.45 2.84 8.78
N VAL A 128 -7.68 2.61 9.24
CA VAL A 128 -7.97 1.95 10.52
C VAL A 128 -8.99 0.84 10.30
N LYS A 129 -8.61 -0.40 10.59
CA LYS A 129 -9.50 -1.57 10.49
C LYS A 129 -10.46 -1.66 11.67
N ASP A 130 -9.93 -1.61 12.88
CA ASP A 130 -10.72 -1.68 14.12
C ASP A 130 -11.18 -0.29 14.57
N TRP A 131 -11.92 0.38 13.69
CA TRP A 131 -12.41 1.73 13.95
C TRP A 131 -13.45 1.83 15.09
N GLY A 132 -14.01 0.70 15.52
CA GLY A 132 -14.91 0.64 16.68
C GLY A 132 -14.22 1.00 18.00
N LYS A 133 -12.90 0.89 18.08
CA LYS A 133 -12.10 1.26 19.26
C LYS A 133 -11.68 2.72 19.31
N ILE A 134 -11.90 3.50 18.24
CA ILE A 134 -11.52 4.91 18.20
C ILE A 134 -12.26 5.70 19.28
N GLU A 135 -11.51 6.27 20.24
CA GLU A 135 -12.03 7.21 21.20
C GLU A 135 -12.02 8.65 20.66
N GLN A 136 -10.91 9.03 20.00
CA GLN A 136 -10.73 10.32 19.35
C GLN A 136 -9.67 10.20 18.25
N LEU A 137 -9.99 10.56 17.01
CA LEU A 137 -9.02 10.57 15.88
C LEU A 137 -9.11 11.91 15.14
N GLY A 138 -7.96 12.57 14.94
CA GLY A 138 -7.86 13.80 14.16
C GLY A 138 -6.80 14.79 14.66
N SER A 139 -6.96 16.05 14.28
CA SER A 139 -8.11 16.77 13.71
C SER A 139 -8.38 16.39 12.25
N VAL A 140 -9.68 16.18 11.93
CA VAL A 140 -10.11 15.81 10.57
C VAL A 140 -10.07 17.02 9.63
N ARG A 141 -9.60 16.82 8.41
CA ARG A 141 -9.43 17.88 7.41
C ARG A 141 -9.84 17.46 6.01
N SER A 142 -9.72 18.43 5.11
CA SER A 142 -10.09 18.30 3.71
C SER A 142 -9.29 17.22 2.98
N THR A 143 -9.95 16.51 2.08
CA THR A 143 -9.34 15.52 1.19
C THR A 143 -8.80 16.13 -0.11
N ARG A 144 -8.09 15.33 -0.89
CA ARG A 144 -7.61 15.61 -2.24
C ARG A 144 -7.95 14.42 -3.14
N PRO A 145 -7.96 14.56 -4.47
CA PRO A 145 -8.25 13.44 -5.39
C PRO A 145 -7.40 12.20 -5.14
N THR A 146 -6.10 12.37 -4.89
CA THR A 146 -5.20 11.25 -4.58
C THR A 146 -5.66 10.43 -3.38
N ASN A 147 -6.08 11.09 -2.29
CA ASN A 147 -6.52 10.38 -1.09
C ASN A 147 -7.78 9.54 -1.34
N ILE A 148 -8.66 9.97 -2.24
CA ILE A 148 -9.86 9.21 -2.62
C ILE A 148 -9.47 7.92 -3.32
N LEU A 149 -8.50 7.97 -4.25
CA LEU A 149 -7.97 6.80 -4.95
C LEU A 149 -7.22 5.84 -4.01
N LEU A 150 -6.46 6.39 -3.04
CA LEU A 150 -5.77 5.58 -2.04
C LEU A 150 -6.73 4.95 -1.02
N ALA A 151 -7.81 5.64 -0.65
CA ALA A 151 -8.85 5.05 0.19
C ALA A 151 -9.62 3.93 -0.55
N ALA A 152 -9.84 4.11 -1.87
CA ALA A 152 -10.56 3.15 -2.70
C ALA A 152 -9.81 1.81 -2.85
N GLU A 153 -8.47 1.79 -2.87
CA GLU A 153 -7.70 0.53 -2.93
C GLU A 153 -7.89 -0.37 -1.70
N TRP A 154 -8.22 0.24 -0.54
CA TRP A 154 -8.56 -0.47 0.68
C TRP A 154 -10.07 -0.73 0.80
N ASN A 155 -10.87 -0.27 -0.16
CA ASN A 155 -12.32 -0.18 -0.04
C ASN A 155 -12.75 0.55 1.26
N ALA A 156 -11.91 1.47 1.74
CA ALA A 156 -12.12 2.20 2.97
C ALA A 156 -13.21 3.28 2.81
N VAL A 157 -13.93 3.58 3.90
CA VAL A 157 -14.82 4.75 3.94
C VAL A 157 -13.99 5.98 4.31
N LEU A 158 -13.85 6.93 3.38
CA LEU A 158 -13.03 8.12 3.56
C LEU A 158 -13.71 9.12 4.50
N CYS A 159 -13.08 9.46 5.62
CA CYS A 159 -13.53 10.46 6.58
C CYS A 159 -12.74 11.75 6.39
N HIS A 160 -13.42 12.85 6.00
CA HIS A 160 -12.79 14.13 5.71
C HIS A 160 -13.69 15.31 6.04
N ASP A 161 -13.17 16.55 6.09
CA ASP A 161 -13.97 17.78 6.21
C ASP A 161 -13.73 18.66 4.96
N GLY A 162 -14.58 18.46 3.94
CA GLY A 162 -14.53 19.19 2.68
C GLY A 162 -13.34 18.85 1.77
N GLY A 163 -13.07 19.77 0.86
CA GLY A 163 -12.01 19.70 -0.15
C GLY A 163 -12.23 20.75 -1.26
N PRO A 164 -11.26 20.94 -2.18
CA PRO A 164 -11.46 21.77 -3.35
C PRO A 164 -12.43 21.09 -4.33
N PHE A 165 -13.09 21.85 -5.19
CA PHE A 165 -14.06 21.30 -6.16
C PHE A 165 -13.47 20.22 -7.10
N TYR A 166 -12.16 20.11 -7.19
CA TYR A 166 -11.46 19.04 -7.94
C TYR A 166 -11.72 17.63 -7.39
N ILE A 167 -12.22 17.52 -6.14
CA ILE A 167 -12.57 16.20 -5.57
C ILE A 167 -13.93 15.69 -6.09
N ASP A 168 -14.82 16.57 -6.54
CA ASP A 168 -16.22 16.22 -6.85
C ASP A 168 -16.34 15.08 -7.87
N PRO A 169 -15.56 15.03 -8.99
CA PRO A 169 -15.65 13.91 -9.91
C PRO A 169 -15.28 12.57 -9.28
N TYR A 170 -14.28 12.54 -8.38
CA TYR A 170 -13.83 11.32 -7.70
C TYR A 170 -14.81 10.86 -6.62
N LEU A 171 -15.44 11.82 -5.90
CA LEU A 171 -16.46 11.50 -4.90
C LEU A 171 -17.77 11.03 -5.54
N ALA A 172 -18.00 11.35 -6.81
CA ALA A 172 -19.18 10.91 -7.55
C ALA A 172 -19.07 9.48 -8.11
N GLU A 173 -17.88 8.87 -8.05
CA GLU A 173 -17.68 7.51 -8.51
C GLU A 173 -18.32 6.50 -7.54
N ASP A 174 -18.89 5.43 -8.09
CA ASP A 174 -19.63 4.42 -7.32
C ASP A 174 -18.78 3.71 -6.25
N TYR A 175 -17.46 3.65 -6.45
CA TYR A 175 -16.52 3.06 -5.47
C TYR A 175 -16.22 3.98 -4.29
N SER A 176 -16.55 5.26 -4.38
CA SER A 176 -16.16 6.29 -3.40
C SER A 176 -17.17 6.40 -2.26
N ALA A 177 -16.96 5.60 -1.20
CA ALA A 177 -17.71 5.79 0.04
C ALA A 177 -17.02 6.83 0.94
N HIS A 178 -17.77 7.85 1.41
CA HIS A 178 -17.16 8.90 2.22
C HIS A 178 -18.12 9.58 3.19
N PHE A 179 -17.57 10.08 4.29
CA PHE A 179 -18.25 10.98 5.24
C PHE A 179 -17.53 12.33 5.23
N SER A 180 -18.25 13.39 4.84
CA SER A 180 -17.71 14.74 4.79
C SER A 180 -18.24 15.59 5.94
N GLY A 181 -17.36 15.91 6.91
CA GLY A 181 -17.67 16.74 8.07
C GLY A 181 -18.75 16.17 9.00
N GLY A 182 -19.18 16.99 9.95
CA GLY A 182 -20.22 16.62 10.93
C GLY A 182 -19.76 15.57 11.93
N PHE A 183 -18.46 15.52 12.19
CA PHE A 183 -17.86 14.85 13.35
C PHE A 183 -17.87 15.80 14.55
N ASP A 184 -17.50 15.31 15.72
CA ASP A 184 -17.53 16.12 16.93
C ASP A 184 -16.49 17.23 16.90
N ARG A 185 -16.85 18.37 17.49
CA ARG A 185 -15.94 19.50 17.63
C ARG A 185 -15.52 19.68 19.07
N ILE A 186 -14.24 19.47 19.32
CA ILE A 186 -13.65 19.58 20.65
C ILE A 186 -13.12 20.99 20.85
N ASN A 187 -13.51 21.63 21.96
CA ASN A 187 -12.98 22.93 22.32
C ASN A 187 -11.56 22.76 22.91
N ASN A 188 -10.55 22.83 22.04
CA ASN A 188 -9.13 22.70 22.37
C ASN A 188 -8.39 24.05 22.37
N GLY A 189 -9.11 25.18 22.30
CA GLY A 189 -8.52 26.53 22.26
C GLY A 189 -7.95 26.95 20.91
N LYS A 190 -8.04 26.10 19.88
CA LYS A 190 -7.54 26.37 18.52
C LYS A 190 -8.63 26.95 17.63
N ALA A 191 -8.26 27.41 16.42
CA ALA A 191 -9.20 27.83 15.40
C ALA A 191 -10.12 26.64 15.00
N ARG A 192 -11.37 26.99 14.57
CA ARG A 192 -12.44 26.01 14.28
C ARG A 192 -11.96 24.87 13.36
N GLU A 193 -11.09 25.14 12.43
CA GLU A 193 -10.55 24.19 11.48
C GLU A 193 -9.69 23.06 12.11
N PHE A 194 -9.21 23.25 13.34
CA PHE A 194 -8.41 22.25 14.09
C PHE A 194 -9.19 21.61 15.24
N THR A 195 -10.51 21.67 15.22
CA THR A 195 -11.36 21.20 16.33
C THR A 195 -12.21 20.00 16.02
N GLU A 196 -12.24 19.52 14.78
CA GLU A 196 -13.09 18.40 14.36
C GLU A 196 -12.36 17.07 14.52
N TYR A 197 -12.99 16.12 15.19
CA TYR A 197 -12.45 14.80 15.48
C TYR A 197 -13.51 13.73 15.28
N ILE A 198 -13.09 12.55 14.82
CA ILE A 198 -13.89 11.34 14.91
C ILE A 198 -13.83 10.90 16.35
N CYS A 199 -14.97 10.93 17.05
CA CYS A 199 -15.10 10.50 18.44
C CYS A 199 -15.93 9.22 18.54
N THR A 200 -15.88 8.56 19.71
CA THR A 200 -16.65 7.35 20.00
C THR A 200 -18.11 7.48 19.54
N GLY A 201 -18.58 6.52 18.75
CA GLY A 201 -19.95 6.44 18.22
C GLY A 201 -20.26 7.35 17.01
N ASN A 202 -19.33 8.23 16.60
CA ASN A 202 -19.54 9.06 15.40
C ASN A 202 -19.68 8.22 14.14
N LEU A 203 -18.81 7.20 13.97
CA LEU A 203 -18.83 6.34 12.78
C LEU A 203 -20.11 5.51 12.72
N ASP A 204 -20.54 4.92 13.85
CA ASP A 204 -21.80 4.19 13.92
C ASP A 204 -22.98 5.06 13.49
N SER A 205 -23.07 6.27 14.04
CA SER A 205 -24.13 7.23 13.72
C SER A 205 -24.13 7.60 12.24
N LYS A 206 -22.93 7.75 11.63
CA LYS A 206 -22.82 8.09 10.21
C LYS A 206 -23.17 6.92 9.30
N PHE A 207 -22.71 5.72 9.63
CA PHE A 207 -23.11 4.51 8.89
C PHE A 207 -24.62 4.30 8.95
N ASP A 208 -25.24 4.42 10.14
CA ASP A 208 -26.69 4.27 10.33
C ASP A 208 -27.51 5.32 9.55
N ALA A 209 -26.96 6.51 9.36
CA ALA A 209 -27.58 7.59 8.60
C ALA A 209 -27.29 7.53 7.09
N SER A 210 -26.44 6.62 6.63
CA SER A 210 -26.02 6.49 5.24
C SER A 210 -26.55 5.20 4.58
N ASN A 211 -26.24 5.04 3.29
CA ASN A 211 -26.43 3.78 2.56
C ASN A 211 -25.11 3.00 2.39
N TYR A 212 -24.02 3.44 3.02
CA TYR A 212 -22.76 2.75 2.92
C TYR A 212 -22.74 1.49 3.77
N SER A 213 -22.22 0.40 3.22
CA SER A 213 -22.00 -0.84 3.95
C SER A 213 -20.85 -0.67 4.96
N ARG A 214 -20.98 -1.31 6.12
CA ARG A 214 -19.88 -1.51 7.06
C ARG A 214 -18.93 -2.63 6.61
N GLU A 215 -19.38 -3.49 5.70
CA GLU A 215 -18.63 -4.61 5.17
C GLU A 215 -18.03 -4.25 3.82
N TYR A 216 -16.97 -4.94 3.42
CA TYR A 216 -16.38 -4.85 2.09
C TYR A 216 -17.44 -5.05 1.00
N ASP A 217 -17.40 -4.22 -0.03
CA ASP A 217 -18.32 -4.28 -1.15
C ASP A 217 -17.65 -4.84 -2.43
N LYS A 218 -18.37 -4.81 -3.54
CA LYS A 218 -17.92 -5.34 -4.84
C LYS A 218 -16.68 -4.66 -5.42
N TYR A 219 -16.25 -3.53 -4.87
CA TYR A 219 -15.07 -2.79 -5.32
C TYR A 219 -13.81 -3.20 -4.56
N TYR A 220 -13.93 -3.99 -3.50
CA TYR A 220 -12.75 -4.56 -2.84
C TYR A 220 -12.16 -5.66 -3.73
N GLU A 221 -10.89 -5.50 -4.13
CA GLU A 221 -10.21 -6.46 -5.00
C GLU A 221 -10.17 -7.87 -4.40
N GLY A 222 -10.06 -7.96 -3.07
CA GLY A 222 -10.13 -9.23 -2.33
C GLY A 222 -11.53 -9.78 -2.10
N LYS A 223 -12.58 -9.11 -2.59
CA LYS A 223 -13.96 -9.60 -2.41
C LYS A 223 -14.15 -10.93 -3.13
N ASP A 224 -14.57 -11.93 -2.36
CA ASP A 224 -14.81 -13.29 -2.88
C ASP A 224 -13.55 -13.98 -3.49
N VAL A 225 -12.34 -13.52 -3.10
CA VAL A 225 -11.06 -14.09 -3.54
C VAL A 225 -10.35 -14.71 -2.33
N ASP A 226 -10.38 -16.05 -2.25
CA ASP A 226 -9.68 -16.77 -1.19
C ASP A 226 -8.16 -16.50 -1.25
N GLY A 227 -7.57 -16.22 -0.08
CA GLY A 227 -6.14 -15.97 0.04
C GLY A 227 -5.67 -14.64 -0.57
N TYR A 228 -6.59 -13.72 -0.88
CA TYR A 228 -6.20 -12.38 -1.32
C TYR A 228 -5.40 -11.66 -0.24
N GLN A 229 -4.30 -11.05 -0.66
CA GLN A 229 -3.49 -10.17 0.17
C GLN A 229 -3.29 -8.83 -0.55
N HIS A 230 -3.56 -7.73 0.16
CA HIS A 230 -3.24 -6.38 -0.32
C HIS A 230 -1.72 -6.20 -0.35
N PHE A 231 -1.04 -6.55 0.74
CA PHE A 231 0.40 -6.75 0.79
C PHE A 231 0.71 -8.24 0.82
N GLN A 232 1.84 -8.65 0.25
CA GLN A 232 2.39 -9.97 0.52
C GLN A 232 3.13 -9.89 1.86
N PHE A 233 2.65 -10.60 2.87
CA PHE A 233 3.33 -10.66 4.17
C PHE A 233 4.28 -11.85 4.22
N SER A 234 5.43 -11.66 4.88
CA SER A 234 6.37 -12.74 5.14
C SER A 234 5.95 -13.54 6.38
N ASP A 235 6.08 -14.85 6.31
CA ASP A 235 5.87 -15.74 7.46
C ASP A 235 6.99 -15.60 8.50
N GLU A 236 8.22 -15.23 8.05
CA GLU A 236 9.37 -14.99 8.91
C GLU A 236 9.75 -13.50 8.92
N GLU A 237 10.44 -13.06 9.99
CA GLU A 237 10.92 -11.68 10.08
C GLU A 237 12.01 -11.40 9.04
N LEU A 238 11.73 -10.48 8.11
CA LEU A 238 12.68 -10.01 7.11
C LEU A 238 13.64 -8.99 7.73
N THR A 239 14.95 -9.22 7.59
CA THR A 239 16.00 -8.27 8.00
C THR A 239 16.58 -7.48 6.83
N LEU A 240 16.38 -7.93 5.60
CA LEU A 240 16.90 -7.40 4.34
C LEU A 240 18.44 -7.50 4.17
N ASP A 241 19.15 -8.13 5.10
CA ASP A 241 20.63 -8.17 5.07
C ASP A 241 21.22 -8.90 3.85
N ASP A 242 20.46 -9.83 3.29
CA ASP A 242 20.82 -10.67 2.14
C ASP A 242 20.30 -10.14 0.78
N LYS A 243 19.64 -8.98 0.78
CA LYS A 243 18.99 -8.44 -0.41
C LYS A 243 19.93 -7.57 -1.24
N ASP A 244 19.79 -7.66 -2.57
CA ASP A 244 20.56 -6.84 -3.49
C ASP A 244 20.23 -5.35 -3.33
N GLY A 245 21.27 -4.52 -3.34
CA GLY A 245 21.15 -3.08 -3.21
C GLY A 245 20.76 -2.59 -1.80
N VAL A 246 20.85 -3.46 -0.79
CA VAL A 246 20.56 -3.09 0.60
C VAL A 246 21.50 -1.96 1.08
N ILE A 247 20.90 -0.98 1.77
CA ILE A 247 21.61 0.11 2.44
C ILE A 247 21.14 0.24 3.88
N ASN A 248 21.94 0.91 4.73
CA ASN A 248 21.49 1.28 6.06
C ASN A 248 20.36 2.33 5.95
N ALA A 249 19.40 2.24 6.84
CA ALA A 249 18.24 3.11 6.88
C ALA A 249 17.83 3.38 8.33
N THR A 250 18.77 3.82 9.16
CA THR A 250 18.49 4.15 10.56
C THR A 250 17.79 5.49 10.70
N THR A 251 17.95 6.39 9.73
CA THR A 251 17.25 7.66 9.64
C THR A 251 16.80 7.92 8.22
N VAL A 252 15.53 8.30 8.06
CA VAL A 252 14.95 8.72 6.79
C VAL A 252 14.40 10.12 6.94
N SER A 253 14.88 11.06 6.12
CA SER A 253 14.36 12.45 6.09
C SER A 253 13.62 12.66 4.79
N LEU A 254 12.33 13.00 4.91
CA LEU A 254 11.45 13.19 3.76
C LEU A 254 11.57 14.63 3.20
N PRO A 255 11.42 14.84 1.90
CA PRO A 255 11.56 16.14 1.27
C PRO A 255 10.29 17.00 1.43
N PHE A 256 9.82 17.13 2.68
CA PHE A 256 8.68 17.97 3.06
C PHE A 256 9.15 19.10 3.98
N PRO A 257 9.65 20.22 3.42
CA PRO A 257 10.31 21.26 4.22
C PRO A 257 9.42 21.92 5.26
N HIS A 258 8.07 21.87 5.09
CA HIS A 258 7.15 22.44 6.07
C HIS A 258 7.07 21.58 7.33
N ASN A 259 6.93 20.27 7.14
CA ASN A 259 6.69 19.34 8.25
C ASN A 259 8.00 18.77 8.82
N GLU A 260 9.09 18.81 8.05
CA GLU A 260 10.38 18.20 8.44
C GLU A 260 10.19 16.73 8.88
N SER A 261 9.32 16.02 8.15
CA SER A 261 8.95 14.65 8.46
C SER A 261 10.14 13.71 8.35
N ALA A 262 10.32 12.87 9.36
CA ALA A 262 11.39 11.89 9.40
C ALA A 262 10.95 10.60 10.11
N LEU A 263 11.65 9.52 9.80
CA LEU A 263 11.49 8.21 10.42
C LEU A 263 12.85 7.81 10.99
N LYS A 264 12.89 7.37 12.26
CA LYS A 264 14.13 6.93 12.91
C LYS A 264 13.94 5.53 13.47
N TYR A 265 14.80 4.63 13.05
CA TYR A 265 14.76 3.25 13.50
C TYR A 265 15.10 3.17 15.00
N ASN A 266 14.29 2.43 15.72
CA ASN A 266 14.47 2.12 17.13
C ASN A 266 14.81 0.62 17.25
N GLU A 267 16.05 0.33 17.63
CA GLU A 267 16.57 -1.06 17.74
C GLU A 267 15.84 -1.87 18.83
N GLU A 268 15.30 -1.21 19.87
CA GLU A 268 14.62 -1.90 20.97
C GLU A 268 13.25 -2.43 20.55
N THR A 269 12.49 -1.62 19.77
CA THR A 269 11.15 -1.97 19.29
C THR A 269 11.18 -2.60 17.90
N LYS A 270 12.31 -2.50 17.20
CA LYS A 270 12.48 -2.91 15.79
C LYS A 270 11.46 -2.23 14.85
N THR A 271 11.12 -0.99 15.13
CA THR A 271 10.19 -0.14 14.38
C THR A 271 10.82 1.20 14.07
N TYR A 272 10.20 1.93 13.15
CA TYR A 272 10.55 3.33 12.87
C TYR A 272 9.64 4.25 13.68
N ASP A 273 10.23 5.08 14.54
CA ASP A 273 9.54 6.17 15.23
C ASP A 273 9.31 7.33 14.24
N TYR A 274 8.11 7.84 14.13
CA TYR A 274 7.78 8.99 13.29
C TYR A 274 8.10 10.32 14.01
N TYR A 275 8.64 11.26 13.26
CA TYR A 275 8.96 12.61 13.69
C TYR A 275 8.33 13.63 12.76
N ASP A 276 7.80 14.70 13.31
CA ASP A 276 7.38 15.89 12.60
C ASP A 276 7.88 17.16 13.32
N TYR A 277 8.16 18.21 12.58
CA TYR A 277 8.68 19.47 13.15
C TYR A 277 9.86 19.24 14.12
N ASN A 278 10.72 18.29 13.80
CA ASN A 278 11.87 17.84 14.60
C ASN A 278 11.51 17.23 15.98
N ASN A 279 10.26 16.88 16.23
CA ASN A 279 9.83 16.23 17.46
C ASN A 279 9.36 14.80 17.20
N LYS A 280 9.67 13.90 18.13
CA LYS A 280 9.07 12.56 18.13
C LYS A 280 7.56 12.71 18.30
N HIS A 281 6.80 12.08 17.39
CA HIS A 281 5.36 12.13 17.44
C HIS A 281 4.83 11.19 18.52
N VAL A 282 4.01 11.73 19.41
CA VAL A 282 3.32 10.99 20.46
C VAL A 282 1.83 11.26 20.41
N ASP A 283 1.04 10.24 20.75
CA ASP A 283 -0.41 10.29 20.76
C ASP A 283 -0.92 10.38 22.21
N PRO A 284 -1.35 11.56 22.66
CA PRO A 284 -1.83 11.71 24.04
C PRO A 284 -3.20 11.03 24.27
N GLY A 285 -3.92 10.69 23.21
CA GLY A 285 -5.17 9.92 23.29
C GLY A 285 -4.93 8.45 23.64
N ASN A 286 -3.72 7.96 23.41
CA ASN A 286 -3.33 6.58 23.67
C ASN A 286 -2.11 6.52 24.61
N GLY A 287 -2.20 7.24 25.75
CA GLY A 287 -1.19 7.18 26.82
C GLY A 287 0.21 7.61 26.40
N ASP A 288 0.32 8.60 25.53
CA ASP A 288 1.57 9.07 24.92
C ASP A 288 2.31 8.00 24.10
N ALA A 289 1.57 7.07 23.49
CA ALA A 289 2.15 6.09 22.57
C ALA A 289 2.89 6.79 21.43
N VAL A 290 4.09 6.29 21.12
CA VAL A 290 4.86 6.78 19.96
C VAL A 290 4.22 6.26 18.69
N LEU A 291 4.06 7.11 17.69
CA LEU A 291 3.65 6.69 16.36
C LEU A 291 4.80 5.93 15.70
N THR A 292 4.63 4.63 15.51
CA THR A 292 5.67 3.72 15.01
C THR A 292 5.19 2.86 13.88
N PHE A 293 6.12 2.43 13.01
CA PHE A 293 5.86 1.58 11.86
C PHE A 293 6.91 0.49 11.72
N LYS A 294 6.48 -0.73 11.44
CA LYS A 294 7.36 -1.85 11.11
C LYS A 294 7.88 -1.75 9.70
N ASN A 295 7.03 -1.31 8.79
CA ASN A 295 7.30 -1.19 7.36
C ASN A 295 7.21 0.26 6.91
N VAL A 296 8.12 0.65 6.01
CA VAL A 296 8.11 1.95 5.36
C VAL A 296 8.21 1.75 3.85
N LEU A 297 7.26 2.31 3.10
CA LEU A 297 7.22 2.27 1.64
C LEU A 297 7.30 3.71 1.12
N LEU A 298 8.33 4.01 0.35
CA LEU A 298 8.53 5.31 -0.26
C LEU A 298 8.32 5.21 -1.76
N GLN A 299 7.38 5.99 -2.28
CA GLN A 299 6.98 5.98 -3.68
C GLN A 299 7.46 7.27 -4.37
N ASN A 300 8.34 7.17 -5.36
CA ASN A 300 8.63 8.29 -6.26
C ASN A 300 7.42 8.53 -7.17
N CYS A 301 6.72 9.65 -6.99
CA CYS A 301 5.45 9.87 -7.63
C CYS A 301 5.39 11.22 -8.35
N THR A 302 5.08 11.23 -9.65
CA THR A 302 4.79 12.47 -10.36
C THR A 302 3.50 13.10 -9.85
N PHE A 303 3.34 14.39 -10.05
CA PHE A 303 2.12 15.10 -9.69
C PHE A 303 1.75 16.16 -10.72
N HIS A 304 0.49 16.57 -10.69
CA HIS A 304 -0.04 17.67 -11.52
C HIS A 304 -0.67 18.73 -10.62
N GLN A 305 -0.20 19.97 -10.73
CA GLN A 305 -0.81 21.11 -10.04
C GLN A 305 -1.98 21.65 -10.85
N TYR A 306 -3.16 21.78 -10.22
CA TYR A 306 -4.38 22.25 -10.87
C TYR A 306 -4.45 23.77 -11.04
N ASP A 307 -3.97 24.51 -10.03
CA ASP A 307 -4.13 25.95 -10.00
C ASP A 307 -3.02 26.68 -9.21
N GLU A 308 -3.10 28.01 -9.16
CA GLU A 308 -2.14 28.87 -8.47
C GLU A 308 -2.20 28.76 -6.92
N ASN A 309 -3.24 28.15 -6.36
CA ASN A 309 -3.34 27.89 -4.93
C ASN A 309 -2.49 26.67 -4.52
N GLY A 310 -1.93 25.97 -5.49
CA GLY A 310 -1.10 24.79 -5.27
C GLY A 310 -1.89 23.50 -5.06
N TYR A 311 -3.20 23.50 -5.33
CA TYR A 311 -3.98 22.26 -5.35
C TYR A 311 -3.46 21.34 -6.44
N MET A 312 -3.34 20.05 -6.13
CA MET A 312 -2.67 19.11 -6.99
C MET A 312 -3.23 17.70 -6.81
N ILE A 313 -2.88 16.82 -7.74
CA ILE A 313 -3.07 15.38 -7.66
C ILE A 313 -1.73 14.69 -7.95
N TYR A 314 -1.38 13.68 -7.18
CA TYR A 314 -0.33 12.75 -7.55
C TYR A 314 -0.83 11.79 -8.63
N ASN A 315 0.05 11.41 -9.54
CA ASN A 315 -0.20 10.36 -10.51
C ASN A 315 0.05 9.00 -9.87
N CYS A 316 -0.85 8.60 -8.96
CA CYS A 316 -0.78 7.32 -8.27
C CYS A 316 -1.30 6.14 -9.14
N LEU A 317 -1.98 6.42 -10.24
CA LEU A 317 -2.35 5.41 -11.25
C LEU A 317 -1.22 5.32 -12.29
N ASP A 318 -0.21 4.52 -12.01
CA ASP A 318 0.96 4.38 -12.89
C ASP A 318 1.34 2.90 -13.03
N ALA A 319 1.25 2.39 -14.25
CA ALA A 319 1.59 1.02 -14.61
C ALA A 319 3.03 0.88 -15.16
N SER A 320 3.86 1.93 -15.03
CA SER A 320 5.18 1.99 -15.65
C SER A 320 6.35 1.58 -14.75
N ASN A 321 6.10 0.94 -13.62
CA ASN A 321 7.11 0.56 -12.64
C ASN A 321 7.96 1.76 -12.18
N ARG A 322 7.41 2.57 -11.28
CA ARG A 322 8.09 3.74 -10.71
C ARG A 322 9.02 3.33 -9.58
N ASP A 323 10.12 4.05 -9.43
CA ASP A 323 11.08 3.81 -8.36
C ASP A 323 10.48 4.01 -6.97
N GLY A 324 10.98 3.26 -6.00
CA GLY A 324 10.65 3.37 -4.60
C GLY A 324 11.71 2.77 -3.70
N TYR A 325 11.43 2.78 -2.42
CA TYR A 325 12.21 2.07 -1.40
C TYR A 325 11.26 1.33 -0.46
N TYR A 326 11.62 0.11 -0.08
CA TYR A 326 11.06 -0.61 1.05
C TYR A 326 12.07 -0.62 2.19
N LEU A 327 11.60 -0.26 3.40
CA LEU A 327 12.45 -0.21 4.59
C LEU A 327 11.81 -1.01 5.73
N THR A 328 12.63 -1.78 6.40
CA THR A 328 12.32 -2.49 7.65
C THR A 328 13.61 -2.79 8.40
N ASN A 329 13.54 -2.97 9.72
CA ASN A 329 14.66 -3.37 10.56
C ASN A 329 15.95 -2.54 10.35
N GLY A 330 15.81 -1.22 10.12
CA GLY A 330 16.96 -0.30 9.94
C GLY A 330 17.70 -0.45 8.61
N LYS A 331 17.09 -1.16 7.64
CA LYS A 331 17.62 -1.38 6.30
C LYS A 331 16.62 -0.91 5.25
N ALA A 332 17.12 -0.61 4.06
CA ALA A 332 16.33 -0.27 2.90
C ALA A 332 16.82 -1.02 1.65
N ILE A 333 15.89 -1.38 0.78
CA ILE A 333 16.17 -1.89 -0.56
C ILE A 333 15.46 -1.03 -1.60
N PRO A 334 16.06 -0.86 -2.81
CA PRO A 334 15.36 -0.27 -3.93
C PRO A 334 14.24 -1.21 -4.40
N ILE A 335 13.11 -0.64 -4.75
CA ILE A 335 11.95 -1.36 -5.29
C ILE A 335 11.35 -0.58 -6.46
N THR A 336 10.39 -1.20 -7.14
CA THR A 336 9.47 -0.51 -8.03
C THR A 336 8.04 -0.68 -7.53
N TRP A 337 7.15 0.24 -7.93
CA TRP A 337 5.73 0.16 -7.59
C TRP A 337 4.85 0.44 -8.79
N VAL A 338 3.65 -0.15 -8.79
CA VAL A 338 2.61 0.08 -9.81
C VAL A 338 1.23 0.13 -9.15
N LYS A 339 0.33 0.94 -9.75
CA LYS A 339 -1.11 0.91 -9.47
C LYS A 339 -1.87 1.05 -10.78
N VAL A 340 -2.68 0.07 -11.14
CA VAL A 340 -3.28 -0.05 -12.48
C VAL A 340 -4.67 0.55 -12.58
N GLY A 341 -5.45 0.54 -11.50
CA GLY A 341 -6.83 1.01 -11.49
C GLY A 341 -7.20 1.71 -10.20
N ASP A 342 -8.35 2.36 -10.19
CA ASP A 342 -8.79 3.21 -9.09
C ASP A 342 -8.92 2.43 -7.77
N THR A 343 -9.43 1.20 -7.85
CA THR A 343 -9.70 0.34 -6.69
C THR A 343 -8.69 -0.80 -6.50
N ASN A 344 -7.75 -0.98 -7.43
CA ASN A 344 -6.73 -2.02 -7.30
C ASN A 344 -5.67 -1.63 -6.28
N ALA A 345 -5.16 -2.62 -5.56
CA ALA A 345 -4.05 -2.43 -4.65
C ALA A 345 -2.80 -1.92 -5.38
N THR A 346 -2.05 -1.04 -4.73
CA THR A 346 -0.70 -0.72 -5.15
C THR A 346 0.21 -1.92 -4.90
N ARG A 347 0.98 -2.35 -5.92
CA ARG A 347 1.88 -3.49 -5.86
C ARG A 347 3.33 -3.04 -5.88
N TYR A 348 4.18 -3.77 -5.17
CA TYR A 348 5.59 -3.45 -4.99
C TYR A 348 6.46 -4.62 -5.42
N TYR A 349 7.52 -4.33 -6.17
CA TYR A 349 8.38 -5.35 -6.77
C TYR A 349 9.85 -5.04 -6.47
N ASP A 350 10.65 -6.10 -6.32
CA ASP A 350 12.11 -5.97 -6.30
C ASP A 350 12.65 -5.57 -7.70
N MET A 351 13.96 -5.37 -7.78
CA MET A 351 14.59 -4.96 -9.05
C MET A 351 14.65 -6.08 -10.09
N ASP A 352 14.32 -7.31 -9.71
CA ASP A 352 14.18 -8.47 -10.60
C ASP A 352 12.74 -8.66 -11.09
N GLY A 353 11.80 -7.89 -10.56
CA GLY A 353 10.38 -7.89 -10.92
C GLY A 353 9.53 -8.91 -10.15
N ASN A 354 10.03 -9.45 -9.03
CA ASN A 354 9.24 -10.27 -8.12
C ASN A 354 8.49 -9.37 -7.14
N GLU A 355 7.23 -9.68 -6.85
CA GLU A 355 6.49 -8.97 -5.82
C GLU A 355 7.18 -9.19 -4.45
N ILE A 356 7.42 -8.09 -3.72
CA ILE A 356 8.09 -8.18 -2.43
C ILE A 356 7.14 -8.63 -1.33
N SER A 357 7.66 -9.34 -0.34
CA SER A 357 6.98 -9.51 0.95
C SER A 357 7.42 -8.41 1.92
N ILE A 358 6.50 -8.03 2.83
CA ILE A 358 6.77 -7.10 3.93
C ILE A 358 6.58 -7.80 5.29
N ASN A 359 7.12 -7.23 6.35
CA ASN A 359 6.95 -7.76 7.69
C ASN A 359 5.54 -7.56 8.24
N THR A 360 5.10 -8.47 9.11
CA THR A 360 3.91 -8.27 9.95
C THR A 360 4.06 -7.00 10.78
N GLY A 361 3.04 -6.15 10.77
CA GLY A 361 2.97 -4.90 11.53
C GLY A 361 2.54 -3.70 10.71
N LYS A 362 2.44 -2.55 11.37
CA LYS A 362 1.96 -1.28 10.79
C LYS A 362 2.86 -0.77 9.66
N THR A 363 2.25 -0.13 8.67
CA THR A 363 2.96 0.37 7.50
C THR A 363 2.80 1.88 7.33
N TYR A 364 3.92 2.57 7.09
CA TYR A 364 3.93 3.95 6.64
C TYR A 364 4.22 4.01 5.15
N ILE A 365 3.44 4.80 4.42
CA ILE A 365 3.60 4.98 2.98
C ILE A 365 3.71 6.47 2.67
N SER A 366 4.79 6.88 2.00
CA SER A 366 4.92 8.25 1.53
C SER A 366 4.95 8.34 0.01
N LEU A 367 4.05 9.16 -0.55
CA LEU A 367 4.13 9.58 -1.95
C LEU A 367 5.05 10.80 -2.03
N VAL A 368 6.31 10.54 -2.32
CA VAL A 368 7.36 11.57 -2.45
C VAL A 368 7.27 12.19 -3.85
N PRO A 369 7.14 13.53 -3.97
CA PRO A 369 7.07 14.18 -5.27
C PRO A 369 8.38 13.98 -6.04
N ASP A 370 8.29 13.65 -7.32
CA ASP A 370 9.43 13.29 -8.19
C ASP A 370 10.47 14.41 -8.30
N ASP A 371 10.05 15.67 -8.27
CA ASP A 371 10.95 16.83 -8.27
C ASP A 371 11.70 17.01 -6.93
N GLY A 372 11.24 16.39 -5.84
CA GLY A 372 11.87 16.31 -4.53
C GLY A 372 12.61 15.00 -4.25
N TRP A 373 12.48 13.98 -5.12
CA TRP A 373 13.03 12.65 -4.88
C TRP A 373 14.54 12.62 -4.57
N LYS A 374 15.32 13.48 -5.23
CA LYS A 374 16.76 13.62 -5.00
C LYS A 374 17.13 14.22 -3.63
N ASP A 375 16.17 14.84 -2.96
CA ASP A 375 16.35 15.47 -1.65
C ASP A 375 15.90 14.52 -0.50
N LEU A 376 15.40 13.31 -0.84
CA LEU A 376 15.17 12.24 0.09
C LEU A 376 16.53 11.76 0.64
N SER A 377 16.68 11.72 1.98
CA SER A 377 17.89 11.17 2.63
C SER A 377 17.54 9.88 3.35
N ILE A 378 18.33 8.84 3.13
CA ILE A 378 18.30 7.54 3.81
C ILE A 378 19.72 7.25 4.35
N GLU A 379 19.89 7.14 5.69
CA GLU A 379 21.16 7.02 6.38
C GLU A 379 21.21 5.85 7.37
#